data_e1d9986abc9bc49fc8a8eeecb890365b
#
_entry.id   e1d9986abc9bc49fc8a8eeecb890365b
#
_cell.length_a   1.000
_cell.length_b   1.000
_cell.length_c   1.000
_cell.angle_alpha   90.00
_cell.angle_beta   90.00
_cell.angle_gamma   90.00
#
_symmetry.space_group_name_H-M   'P 1'
#
loop_
_entity.id
_entity.type
_entity.pdbx_description
1 polymer ?
#
loop_
_entity_poly.entity_id
_entity_poly.type
_entity_poly.pdbx_seq_one_letter_code
_entity_poly.pdbx_strand_id
1 'polypeptide(L)'
;MAETQKKEKKKIGLTTKIFIALLAGAVFGIILCYAVPSGHIKDDIIVEGVLYVVGQGFIKLMKMLVVPLVFCSLVCGSMSIGDTKKLGTVGARTLIFYLATTALAVTVALSVGNLINPGVGLDMSTIKTNAASVESMKATSLTDTLLNIIPDNPINSLASGEMLQIIVFALIIGVILAKLGERAETVANFFSQFNDIMMEMTMMIMALAPIGVFCLISRTFANIGFSAFVPLAKYMIGVLIALAIQCFGVYQILLKIFTGLNPLKFIKKFFPVMAFAFSTATSNATIPLSIDTLSKKVGVSKKISSFTIPLGATINMDGTSIMQGVAVVFAAQAFGIHLSMTDYITVIGTATLASIGTAGVPSVGLVTLTMVFNSVGLPVEAIGLIMGIDRILDMTRTAVNITGDAVCTTIVAHQNKALDKSIFYAEEN
;
A
#
# COMPACT_ATOMS: atom_id res chain seq x y z
N MET A 1 -39.47 38.55 4.19
CA MET A 1 -38.50 38.03 3.18
C MET A 1 -37.89 36.76 3.75
N ALA A 2 -38.36 35.62 3.29
CA ALA A 2 -37.85 34.32 3.74
C ALA A 2 -36.66 33.93 2.82
N GLU A 3 -35.48 33.94 3.37
CA GLU A 3 -34.28 33.40 2.69
C GLU A 3 -34.41 31.89 2.60
N THR A 4 -34.57 31.41 1.39
CA THR A 4 -34.58 29.99 1.05
C THR A 4 -33.13 29.46 1.16
N GLN A 5 -32.79 28.85 2.28
CA GLN A 5 -31.53 28.11 2.41
C GLN A 5 -31.55 26.96 1.40
N LYS A 6 -30.79 27.13 0.31
CA LYS A 6 -30.47 26.10 -0.64
C LYS A 6 -29.65 25.03 0.10
N LYS A 7 -30.27 23.88 0.43
CA LYS A 7 -29.58 22.69 0.92
C LYS A 7 -28.51 22.31 -0.12
N GLU A 8 -27.24 22.58 0.18
CA GLU A 8 -26.11 22.03 -0.61
C GLU A 8 -26.23 20.50 -0.59
N LYS A 9 -26.46 19.92 -1.76
CA LYS A 9 -26.39 18.47 -1.95
C LYS A 9 -24.98 18.02 -1.57
N LYS A 10 -24.82 17.29 -0.46
CA LYS A 10 -23.56 16.65 -0.10
C LYS A 10 -23.04 15.86 -1.30
N LYS A 11 -21.93 16.29 -1.89
CA LYS A 11 -21.27 15.56 -2.99
C LYS A 11 -20.84 14.19 -2.46
N ILE A 12 -21.29 13.13 -3.13
CA ILE A 12 -20.93 11.75 -2.81
C ILE A 12 -19.41 11.61 -2.98
N GLY A 13 -18.71 11.20 -1.95
CA GLY A 13 -17.25 11.01 -1.98
C GLY A 13 -16.82 9.90 -2.93
N LEU A 14 -15.57 9.95 -3.39
CA LEU A 14 -15.01 8.95 -4.32
C LEU A 14 -15.13 7.52 -3.78
N THR A 15 -14.88 7.33 -2.48
CA THR A 15 -15.07 6.06 -1.76
C THR A 15 -16.46 5.46 -1.97
N THR A 16 -17.49 6.25 -1.72
CA THR A 16 -18.89 5.80 -1.86
C THR A 16 -19.20 5.46 -3.31
N LYS A 17 -18.67 6.23 -4.27
CA LYS A 17 -18.83 5.95 -5.71
C LYS A 17 -18.18 4.62 -6.11
N ILE A 18 -16.97 4.32 -5.62
CA ILE A 18 -16.27 3.05 -5.87
C ILE A 18 -17.07 1.89 -5.27
N PHE A 19 -17.59 2.04 -4.06
CA PHE A 19 -18.36 0.99 -3.39
C PHE A 19 -19.70 0.72 -4.10
N ILE A 20 -20.41 1.76 -4.55
CA ILE A 20 -21.60 1.63 -5.38
C ILE A 20 -21.27 0.94 -6.70
N ALA A 21 -20.17 1.32 -7.34
CA ALA A 21 -19.72 0.74 -8.60
C ALA A 21 -19.36 -0.75 -8.45
N LEU A 22 -18.76 -1.14 -7.34
CA LEU A 22 -18.47 -2.55 -7.02
C LEU A 22 -19.76 -3.36 -6.90
N LEU A 23 -20.71 -2.90 -6.08
CA LEU A 23 -21.98 -3.61 -5.86
C LEU A 23 -22.77 -3.70 -7.17
N ALA A 24 -22.90 -2.56 -7.89
CA ALA A 24 -23.58 -2.51 -9.18
C ALA A 24 -22.88 -3.42 -10.22
N GLY A 25 -21.56 -3.42 -10.25
CA GLY A 25 -20.77 -4.28 -11.13
C GLY A 25 -20.95 -5.77 -10.83
N ALA A 26 -20.95 -6.15 -9.56
CA ALA A 26 -21.19 -7.53 -9.16
C ALA A 26 -22.60 -7.99 -9.55
N VAL A 27 -23.62 -7.17 -9.25
CA VAL A 27 -25.02 -7.47 -9.65
C VAL A 27 -25.15 -7.58 -11.16
N PHE A 28 -24.60 -6.62 -11.90
CA PHE A 28 -24.65 -6.62 -13.36
C PHE A 28 -23.93 -7.84 -13.97
N GLY A 29 -22.74 -8.19 -13.45
CA GLY A 29 -22.00 -9.38 -13.88
C GLY A 29 -22.75 -10.68 -13.58
N ILE A 30 -23.38 -10.81 -12.41
CA ILE A 30 -24.22 -11.95 -12.04
C ILE A 30 -25.43 -12.07 -13.00
N ILE A 31 -26.10 -10.95 -13.30
CA ILE A 31 -27.20 -10.93 -14.27
C ILE A 31 -26.71 -11.41 -15.63
N LEU A 32 -25.58 -10.91 -16.11
CA LEU A 32 -24.97 -11.38 -17.35
C LEU A 32 -24.65 -12.87 -17.31
N CYS A 33 -24.16 -13.38 -16.18
CA CYS A 33 -23.78 -14.78 -16.04
C CYS A 33 -24.99 -15.73 -16.12
N TYR A 34 -26.06 -15.44 -15.37
CA TYR A 34 -27.16 -16.37 -15.15
C TYR A 34 -28.45 -16.04 -15.91
N ALA A 35 -28.72 -14.76 -16.21
CA ALA A 35 -29.98 -14.35 -16.83
C ALA A 35 -29.85 -14.05 -18.32
N VAL A 36 -28.64 -13.84 -18.84
CA VAL A 36 -28.42 -13.55 -20.28
C VAL A 36 -27.77 -14.75 -20.94
N PRO A 37 -28.43 -15.35 -21.98
CA PRO A 37 -27.85 -16.47 -22.74
C PRO A 37 -26.51 -16.09 -23.37
N SER A 38 -25.58 -17.05 -23.42
CA SER A 38 -24.32 -16.88 -24.18
C SER A 38 -24.58 -16.61 -25.63
N GLY A 39 -23.83 -15.66 -26.21
CA GLY A 39 -23.99 -15.27 -27.60
C GLY A 39 -23.16 -14.03 -27.93
N HIS A 40 -23.02 -13.72 -29.20
CA HIS A 40 -22.17 -12.65 -29.72
C HIS A 40 -22.38 -11.30 -29.01
N ILE A 41 -23.62 -10.91 -28.73
CA ILE A 41 -23.89 -9.62 -28.02
C ILE A 41 -23.37 -9.63 -26.60
N LYS A 42 -23.62 -10.70 -25.83
CA LYS A 42 -23.17 -10.79 -24.43
C LYS A 42 -21.66 -10.95 -24.36
N ASP A 43 -21.14 -11.99 -25.04
CA ASP A 43 -19.77 -12.44 -24.80
C ASP A 43 -18.75 -11.56 -25.53
N ASP A 44 -18.97 -11.26 -26.84
CA ASP A 44 -17.99 -10.52 -27.62
C ASP A 44 -18.15 -8.99 -27.52
N ILE A 45 -19.41 -8.46 -27.51
CA ILE A 45 -19.60 -7.01 -27.48
C ILE A 45 -19.58 -6.46 -26.04
N ILE A 46 -20.35 -7.06 -25.11
CA ILE A 46 -20.48 -6.51 -23.75
C ILE A 46 -19.27 -6.93 -22.92
N VAL A 47 -19.04 -8.23 -22.73
CA VAL A 47 -18.04 -8.75 -21.76
C VAL A 47 -16.62 -8.56 -22.28
N GLU A 48 -16.29 -9.06 -23.47
CA GLU A 48 -14.93 -8.96 -24.04
C GLU A 48 -14.72 -7.67 -24.87
N GLY A 49 -15.79 -6.97 -25.24
CA GLY A 49 -15.72 -5.66 -25.87
C GLY A 49 -15.68 -4.53 -24.82
N VAL A 50 -16.84 -4.01 -24.44
CA VAL A 50 -16.95 -2.78 -23.64
C VAL A 50 -16.34 -2.95 -22.24
N LEU A 51 -16.72 -4.00 -21.48
CA LEU A 51 -16.24 -4.19 -20.12
C LEU A 51 -14.73 -4.45 -20.09
N TYR A 52 -14.24 -5.25 -21.04
CA TYR A 52 -12.80 -5.52 -21.17
C TYR A 52 -12.00 -4.27 -21.51
N VAL A 53 -12.39 -3.54 -22.56
CA VAL A 53 -11.64 -2.38 -23.06
C VAL A 53 -11.58 -1.27 -21.99
N VAL A 54 -12.71 -0.94 -21.35
CA VAL A 54 -12.76 0.10 -20.31
C VAL A 54 -12.01 -0.35 -19.05
N GLY A 55 -12.23 -1.59 -18.61
CA GLY A 55 -11.54 -2.13 -17.43
C GLY A 55 -10.02 -2.22 -17.61
N GLN A 56 -9.57 -2.78 -18.74
CA GLN A 56 -8.15 -2.87 -19.08
C GLN A 56 -7.52 -1.51 -19.37
N GLY A 57 -8.29 -0.59 -19.96
CA GLY A 57 -7.87 0.80 -20.13
C GLY A 57 -7.52 1.45 -18.78
N PHE A 58 -8.37 1.25 -17.78
CA PHE A 58 -8.10 1.72 -16.41
C PHE A 58 -6.85 1.08 -15.81
N ILE A 59 -6.67 -0.24 -15.93
CA ILE A 59 -5.45 -0.93 -15.48
C ILE A 59 -4.21 -0.39 -16.21
N LYS A 60 -4.27 -0.13 -17.52
CA LYS A 60 -3.15 0.47 -18.27
C LYS A 60 -2.81 1.86 -17.79
N LEU A 61 -3.80 2.69 -17.44
CA LEU A 61 -3.56 4.00 -16.83
C LEU A 61 -2.87 3.87 -15.48
N MET A 62 -3.25 2.90 -14.65
CA MET A 62 -2.57 2.62 -13.39
C MET A 62 -1.12 2.17 -13.62
N LYS A 63 -0.88 1.24 -14.55
CA LYS A 63 0.47 0.77 -14.92
C LYS A 63 1.37 1.92 -15.39
N MET A 64 0.85 2.86 -16.17
CA MET A 64 1.60 4.02 -16.67
C MET A 64 2.18 4.86 -15.53
N LEU A 65 1.51 4.92 -14.38
CA LEU A 65 1.99 5.67 -13.22
C LEU A 65 3.16 5.00 -12.50
N VAL A 66 3.28 3.67 -12.57
CA VAL A 66 4.13 2.89 -11.67
C VAL A 66 5.57 3.38 -11.67
N VAL A 67 6.24 3.35 -12.83
CA VAL A 67 7.66 3.70 -12.93
C VAL A 67 7.94 5.15 -12.51
N PRO A 68 7.30 6.17 -13.10
CA PRO A 68 7.62 7.56 -12.77
C PRO A 68 7.24 7.93 -11.33
N LEU A 69 6.09 7.46 -10.83
CA LEU A 69 5.67 7.73 -9.46
C LEU A 69 6.62 7.10 -8.45
N VAL A 70 6.90 5.79 -8.60
CA VAL A 70 7.78 5.05 -7.68
C VAL A 70 9.18 5.66 -7.68
N PHE A 71 9.74 5.94 -8.86
CA PHE A 71 11.06 6.55 -8.98
C PHE A 71 11.16 7.90 -8.24
N CYS A 72 10.25 8.83 -8.53
CA CYS A 72 10.28 10.15 -7.90
C CYS A 72 9.97 10.09 -6.40
N SER A 73 8.99 9.29 -6.02
CA SER A 73 8.61 9.12 -4.62
C SER A 73 9.75 8.53 -3.77
N LEU A 74 10.47 7.53 -4.31
CA LEU A 74 11.64 6.95 -3.65
C LEU A 74 12.81 7.93 -3.57
N VAL A 75 13.07 8.73 -4.62
CA VAL A 75 14.07 9.80 -4.56
C VAL A 75 13.72 10.79 -3.45
N CYS A 76 12.47 11.28 -3.40
CA CYS A 76 12.02 12.20 -2.36
C CYS A 76 12.08 11.57 -0.95
N GLY A 77 11.63 10.31 -0.81
CA GLY A 77 11.69 9.57 0.45
C GLY A 77 13.12 9.42 0.96
N SER A 78 14.04 9.02 0.08
CA SER A 78 15.46 8.84 0.45
C SER A 78 16.20 10.17 0.69
N MET A 79 15.80 11.28 0.06
CA MET A 79 16.29 12.63 0.42
C MET A 79 15.93 12.97 1.88
N SER A 80 14.72 12.65 2.31
CA SER A 80 14.27 12.87 3.69
C SER A 80 15.10 12.08 4.71
N ILE A 81 15.59 10.89 4.35
CA ILE A 81 16.50 10.09 5.17
C ILE A 81 17.87 10.79 5.35
N GLY A 82 18.36 11.44 4.31
CA GLY A 82 19.64 12.16 4.35
C GLY A 82 19.67 13.32 5.35
N ASP A 83 18.55 14.00 5.56
CA ASP A 83 18.39 15.04 6.59
C ASP A 83 18.46 14.47 8.03
N THR A 84 18.35 13.14 8.19
CA THR A 84 18.48 12.50 9.51
C THR A 84 19.85 12.68 10.16
N LYS A 85 20.88 13.08 9.38
CA LYS A 85 22.19 13.44 9.95
C LYS A 85 22.09 14.56 10.99
N LYS A 86 21.10 15.45 10.90
CA LYS A 86 20.86 16.51 11.89
C LYS A 86 20.38 15.97 13.24
N LEU A 87 19.76 14.78 13.26
CA LEU A 87 19.28 14.12 14.50
C LEU A 87 20.09 12.86 14.88
N GLY A 88 21.12 12.51 14.15
CA GLY A 88 22.06 11.45 14.48
C GLY A 88 21.41 10.07 14.72
N THR A 89 21.58 9.54 15.92
CA THR A 89 21.12 8.19 16.28
C THR A 89 19.59 8.01 16.24
N VAL A 90 18.81 9.08 16.39
CA VAL A 90 17.33 9.03 16.33
C VAL A 90 16.88 8.62 14.92
N GLY A 91 17.41 9.27 13.88
CA GLY A 91 17.05 8.97 12.51
C GLY A 91 17.41 7.55 12.08
N ALA A 92 18.65 7.12 12.38
CA ALA A 92 19.10 5.78 12.06
C ALA A 92 18.26 4.69 12.74
N ARG A 93 17.97 4.84 14.05
CA ARG A 93 17.12 3.90 14.79
C ARG A 93 15.71 3.85 14.25
N THR A 94 15.13 5.00 13.89
CA THR A 94 13.79 5.09 13.31
C THR A 94 13.73 4.36 11.97
N LEU A 95 14.70 4.58 11.08
CA LEU A 95 14.76 3.94 9.79
C LEU A 95 14.90 2.41 9.90
N ILE A 96 15.85 1.94 10.73
CA ILE A 96 16.06 0.50 10.95
C ILE A 96 14.78 -0.15 11.50
N PHE A 97 14.10 0.54 12.44
CA PHE A 97 12.85 0.03 12.99
C PHE A 97 11.76 -0.09 11.91
N TYR A 98 11.56 0.94 11.09
CA TYR A 98 10.55 0.90 10.02
C TYR A 98 10.82 -0.21 9.01
N LEU A 99 12.06 -0.35 8.54
CA LEU A 99 12.40 -1.44 7.61
C LEU A 99 12.20 -2.82 8.24
N ALA A 100 12.58 -2.99 9.50
CA ALA A 100 12.40 -4.26 10.20
C ALA A 100 10.92 -4.60 10.42
N THR A 101 10.09 -3.63 10.83
CA THR A 101 8.65 -3.86 11.02
C THR A 101 7.93 -4.10 9.71
N THR A 102 8.31 -3.44 8.62
CA THR A 102 7.74 -3.68 7.30
C THR A 102 8.09 -5.09 6.79
N ALA A 103 9.35 -5.52 6.93
CA ALA A 103 9.73 -6.89 6.56
C ALA A 103 8.97 -7.95 7.38
N LEU A 104 8.80 -7.73 8.69
CA LEU A 104 7.97 -8.59 9.55
C LEU A 104 6.50 -8.57 9.10
N ALA A 105 5.96 -7.41 8.76
CA ALA A 105 4.59 -7.24 8.32
C ALA A 105 4.30 -8.04 7.03
N VAL A 106 5.21 -7.96 6.04
CA VAL A 106 5.11 -8.76 4.81
C VAL A 106 5.21 -10.25 5.10
N THR A 107 6.13 -10.65 5.99
CA THR A 107 6.28 -12.05 6.40
C THR A 107 5.01 -12.59 7.07
N VAL A 108 4.39 -11.81 7.96
CA VAL A 108 3.09 -12.14 8.56
C VAL A 108 2.02 -12.27 7.48
N ALA A 109 1.97 -11.32 6.54
CA ALA A 109 1.01 -11.30 5.45
C ALA A 109 1.10 -12.53 4.55
N LEU A 110 2.30 -12.90 4.14
CA LEU A 110 2.56 -14.11 3.33
C LEU A 110 2.18 -15.37 4.09
N SER A 111 2.50 -15.44 5.39
CA SER A 111 2.13 -16.58 6.25
C SER A 111 0.62 -16.71 6.39
N VAL A 112 -0.09 -15.62 6.70
CA VAL A 112 -1.55 -15.60 6.82
C VAL A 112 -2.21 -15.92 5.47
N GLY A 113 -1.70 -15.37 4.37
CA GLY A 113 -2.18 -15.66 3.02
C GLY A 113 -2.09 -17.15 2.68
N ASN A 114 -0.95 -17.78 2.96
CA ASN A 114 -0.77 -19.22 2.74
C ASN A 114 -1.62 -20.11 3.68
N LEU A 115 -1.94 -19.65 4.89
CA LEU A 115 -2.84 -20.38 5.80
C LEU A 115 -4.30 -20.31 5.37
N ILE A 116 -4.76 -19.14 4.92
CA ILE A 116 -6.16 -18.89 4.53
C ILE A 116 -6.45 -19.41 3.11
N ASN A 117 -5.42 -19.44 2.26
CA ASN A 117 -5.54 -19.81 0.85
C ASN A 117 -6.66 -19.04 0.12
N PRO A 118 -6.56 -17.70 0.04
CA PRO A 118 -7.66 -16.85 -0.43
C PRO A 118 -7.96 -17.02 -1.92
N GLY A 119 -6.99 -17.36 -2.76
CA GLY A 119 -7.14 -17.51 -4.20
C GLY A 119 -7.63 -18.91 -4.64
N VAL A 120 -7.59 -19.88 -3.75
CA VAL A 120 -8.00 -21.24 -4.09
C VAL A 120 -9.50 -21.31 -4.39
N GLY A 121 -9.84 -21.91 -5.52
CA GLY A 121 -11.21 -22.01 -6.04
C GLY A 121 -11.60 -20.85 -6.98
N LEU A 122 -10.72 -19.91 -7.23
CA LEU A 122 -10.86 -18.88 -8.26
C LEU A 122 -9.95 -19.27 -9.44
N ASP A 123 -10.56 -19.59 -10.58
CA ASP A 123 -9.81 -19.88 -11.81
C ASP A 123 -9.81 -18.65 -12.71
N MET A 124 -8.70 -17.94 -12.71
CA MET A 124 -8.47 -16.77 -13.55
C MET A 124 -7.74 -17.13 -14.87
N SER A 125 -7.40 -18.39 -15.10
CA SER A 125 -6.66 -18.83 -16.29
C SER A 125 -7.44 -18.61 -17.59
N THR A 126 -8.77 -18.60 -17.50
CA THR A 126 -9.68 -18.36 -18.63
C THR A 126 -9.83 -16.88 -18.98
N ILE A 127 -9.48 -15.97 -18.07
CA ILE A 127 -9.50 -14.54 -18.33
C ILE A 127 -8.30 -14.25 -19.23
N LYS A 128 -8.54 -13.83 -20.47
CA LYS A 128 -7.48 -13.41 -21.39
C LYS A 128 -6.57 -12.40 -20.69
N THR A 129 -5.46 -12.89 -20.20
CA THR A 129 -4.37 -12.05 -19.74
C THR A 129 -3.67 -11.53 -20.98
N ASN A 130 -3.15 -10.31 -20.96
CA ASN A 130 -2.14 -9.88 -21.93
C ASN A 130 -0.85 -10.66 -21.63
N ALA A 131 -0.96 -11.99 -21.66
CA ALA A 131 0.08 -12.94 -21.31
C ALA A 131 1.11 -13.06 -22.44
N ALA A 132 1.73 -11.93 -22.79
CA ALA A 132 2.99 -11.95 -23.53
C ALA A 132 4.19 -12.29 -22.62
N SER A 133 3.98 -12.69 -21.36
CA SER A 133 5.07 -12.84 -20.39
C SER A 133 4.92 -14.00 -19.40
N VAL A 134 4.03 -14.97 -19.62
CA VAL A 134 4.12 -16.26 -18.89
C VAL A 134 4.98 -17.23 -19.71
N GLU A 135 6.08 -16.76 -20.26
CA GLU A 135 7.20 -17.65 -20.59
C GLU A 135 7.82 -18.04 -19.25
N SER A 136 7.89 -19.35 -19.04
CA SER A 136 8.50 -20.03 -17.90
C SER A 136 9.67 -19.22 -17.31
N MET A 137 9.44 -18.47 -16.23
CA MET A 137 10.53 -17.92 -15.44
C MET A 137 11.34 -19.10 -14.92
N LYS A 138 12.52 -19.33 -15.52
CA LYS A 138 13.54 -20.19 -14.93
C LYS A 138 13.76 -19.69 -13.51
N ALA A 139 13.70 -20.60 -12.54
CA ALA A 139 14.03 -20.29 -11.16
C ALA A 139 15.40 -19.59 -11.14
N THR A 140 15.39 -18.27 -10.99
CA THR A 140 16.61 -17.48 -10.86
C THR A 140 17.26 -17.83 -9.53
N SER A 141 18.56 -18.04 -9.53
CA SER A 141 19.28 -18.31 -8.29
C SER A 141 19.22 -17.05 -7.39
N LEU A 142 19.25 -17.24 -6.06
CA LEU A 142 19.33 -16.11 -5.11
C LEU A 142 20.52 -15.19 -5.44
N THR A 143 21.62 -15.76 -5.91
CA THR A 143 22.83 -15.02 -6.32
C THR A 143 22.56 -14.12 -7.51
N ASP A 144 21.87 -14.65 -8.54
CA ASP A 144 21.53 -13.87 -9.74
C ASP A 144 20.53 -12.77 -9.39
N THR A 145 19.56 -13.06 -8.52
CA THR A 145 18.60 -12.06 -8.03
C THR A 145 19.31 -10.91 -7.30
N LEU A 146 20.28 -11.22 -6.42
CA LEU A 146 21.05 -10.21 -5.69
C LEU A 146 21.96 -9.37 -6.60
N LEU A 147 22.57 -9.98 -7.61
CA LEU A 147 23.40 -9.26 -8.58
C LEU A 147 22.55 -8.37 -9.49
N ASN A 148 21.38 -8.86 -9.92
CA ASN A 148 20.46 -8.14 -10.78
C ASN A 148 19.72 -7.00 -10.09
N ILE A 149 19.91 -6.79 -8.78
CA ILE A 149 19.41 -5.60 -8.06
C ILE A 149 20.14 -4.33 -8.54
N ILE A 150 21.40 -4.45 -8.97
CA ILE A 150 22.21 -3.30 -9.42
C ILE A 150 22.02 -3.15 -10.93
N PRO A 151 21.51 -2.01 -11.42
CA PRO A 151 21.30 -1.81 -12.85
C PRO A 151 22.62 -1.57 -13.59
N ASP A 152 22.85 -2.30 -14.68
CA ASP A 152 23.93 -1.99 -15.64
C ASP A 152 23.63 -0.70 -16.41
N ASN A 153 22.35 -0.47 -16.72
CA ASN A 153 21.85 0.73 -17.37
C ASN A 153 20.54 1.18 -16.73
N PRO A 154 20.56 2.21 -15.85
CA PRO A 154 19.36 2.68 -15.15
C PRO A 154 18.25 3.17 -16.09
N ILE A 155 18.60 3.73 -17.25
CA ILE A 155 17.60 4.21 -18.22
C ILE A 155 16.86 3.02 -18.84
N ASN A 156 17.58 1.95 -19.15
CA ASN A 156 16.96 0.72 -19.63
C ASN A 156 16.04 0.12 -18.55
N SER A 157 16.46 0.11 -17.29
CA SER A 157 15.64 -0.37 -16.17
C SER A 157 14.35 0.42 -16.02
N LEU A 158 14.39 1.74 -16.17
CA LEU A 158 13.21 2.61 -16.17
C LEU A 158 12.29 2.31 -17.35
N ALA A 159 12.86 2.07 -18.55
CA ALA A 159 12.08 1.79 -19.76
C ALA A 159 11.42 0.39 -19.74
N SER A 160 12.14 -0.61 -19.22
CA SER A 160 11.64 -2.00 -19.11
C SER A 160 10.80 -2.25 -17.85
N GLY A 161 10.85 -1.34 -16.86
CA GLY A 161 10.10 -1.47 -15.60
C GLY A 161 10.72 -2.48 -14.63
N GLU A 162 12.05 -2.65 -14.65
CA GLU A 162 12.79 -3.52 -13.72
C GLU A 162 12.82 -2.94 -12.31
N MET A 163 11.78 -3.27 -11.52
CA MET A 163 11.46 -2.55 -10.29
C MET A 163 12.57 -2.54 -9.24
N LEU A 164 13.22 -3.68 -8.97
CA LEU A 164 14.31 -3.74 -7.99
C LEU A 164 15.46 -2.80 -8.36
N GLN A 165 15.81 -2.76 -9.64
CA GLN A 165 16.86 -1.90 -10.18
C GLN A 165 16.47 -0.42 -10.09
N ILE A 166 15.20 -0.10 -10.40
CA ILE A 166 14.65 1.27 -10.28
C ILE A 166 14.71 1.76 -8.84
N ILE A 167 14.33 0.90 -7.88
CA ILE A 167 14.36 1.20 -6.45
C ILE A 167 15.77 1.56 -6.01
N VAL A 168 16.75 0.69 -6.30
CA VAL A 168 18.14 0.91 -5.89
C VAL A 168 18.69 2.18 -6.49
N PHE A 169 18.45 2.42 -7.78
CA PHE A 169 18.90 3.64 -8.44
C PHE A 169 18.27 4.89 -7.83
N ALA A 170 16.96 4.87 -7.55
CA ALA A 170 16.25 5.98 -6.91
C ALA A 170 16.79 6.28 -5.50
N LEU A 171 17.02 5.24 -4.69
CA LEU A 171 17.59 5.39 -3.35
C LEU A 171 18.99 6.01 -3.39
N ILE A 172 19.85 5.57 -4.31
CA ILE A 172 21.20 6.14 -4.49
C ILE A 172 21.12 7.63 -4.84
N ILE A 173 20.26 8.01 -5.81
CA ILE A 173 20.07 9.41 -6.20
C ILE A 173 19.62 10.25 -5.02
N GLY A 174 18.57 9.79 -4.30
CA GLY A 174 18.04 10.57 -3.18
C GLY A 174 19.04 10.74 -2.03
N VAL A 175 19.83 9.72 -1.71
CA VAL A 175 20.91 9.81 -0.71
C VAL A 175 22.01 10.81 -1.18
N ILE A 176 22.36 10.78 -2.47
CA ILE A 176 23.35 11.74 -3.02
C ILE A 176 22.81 13.15 -2.98
N LEU A 177 21.55 13.39 -3.37
CA LEU A 177 20.91 14.71 -3.29
C LEU A 177 20.88 15.25 -1.86
N ALA A 178 20.53 14.42 -0.90
CA ALA A 178 20.57 14.76 0.52
C ALA A 178 21.99 15.11 0.99
N LYS A 179 23.01 14.39 0.50
CA LYS A 179 24.44 14.66 0.82
C LYS A 179 24.95 15.95 0.23
N LEU A 180 24.52 16.31 -0.99
CA LEU A 180 24.92 17.53 -1.68
C LEU A 180 24.23 18.77 -1.10
N GLY A 181 23.02 18.61 -0.54
CA GLY A 181 22.26 19.70 0.07
C GLY A 181 22.02 20.87 -0.91
N GLU A 182 22.37 22.10 -0.50
CA GLU A 182 22.18 23.32 -1.29
C GLU A 182 22.82 23.26 -2.69
N ARG A 183 23.90 22.51 -2.86
CA ARG A 183 24.57 22.36 -4.17
C ARG A 183 23.73 21.65 -5.22
N ALA A 184 22.72 20.90 -4.82
CA ALA A 184 21.82 20.15 -5.69
C ALA A 184 20.35 20.53 -5.49
N GLU A 185 20.09 21.68 -4.88
CA GLU A 185 18.74 22.15 -4.53
C GLU A 185 17.78 22.18 -5.72
N THR A 186 18.25 22.66 -6.87
CA THR A 186 17.45 22.71 -8.12
C THR A 186 16.97 21.30 -8.53
N VAL A 187 17.84 20.29 -8.45
CA VAL A 187 17.50 18.91 -8.81
C VAL A 187 16.58 18.29 -7.75
N ALA A 188 16.82 18.57 -6.48
CA ALA A 188 15.97 18.11 -5.38
C ALA A 188 14.56 18.69 -5.52
N ASN A 189 14.43 19.98 -5.80
CA ASN A 189 13.16 20.66 -6.06
C ASN A 189 12.47 20.11 -7.32
N PHE A 190 13.21 19.78 -8.37
CA PHE A 190 12.66 19.14 -9.56
C PHE A 190 11.98 17.80 -9.21
N PHE A 191 12.65 16.91 -8.46
CA PHE A 191 12.06 15.64 -8.06
C PHE A 191 10.85 15.82 -7.14
N SER A 192 10.90 16.79 -6.22
CA SER A 192 9.76 17.10 -5.35
C SER A 192 8.55 17.56 -6.16
N GLN A 193 8.72 18.53 -7.06
CA GLN A 193 7.64 19.02 -7.91
C GLN A 193 7.13 17.97 -8.90
N PHE A 194 8.03 17.15 -9.44
CA PHE A 194 7.61 16.06 -10.33
C PHE A 194 6.84 14.96 -9.59
N ASN A 195 7.22 14.69 -8.34
CA ASN A 195 6.44 13.78 -7.46
C ASN A 195 5.03 14.33 -7.21
N ASP A 196 4.89 15.66 -6.98
CA ASP A 196 3.57 16.28 -6.82
C ASP A 196 2.72 16.16 -8.10
N ILE A 197 3.34 16.32 -9.28
CA ILE A 197 2.68 16.08 -10.57
C ILE A 197 2.20 14.61 -10.68
N MET A 198 3.05 13.65 -10.31
CA MET A 198 2.68 12.22 -10.34
C MET A 198 1.56 11.90 -9.35
N MET A 199 1.54 12.55 -8.19
CA MET A 199 0.47 12.41 -7.22
C MET A 199 -0.86 12.95 -7.76
N GLU A 200 -0.86 14.14 -8.37
CA GLU A 200 -2.06 14.72 -8.98
C GLU A 200 -2.58 13.86 -10.14
N MET A 201 -1.66 13.35 -10.98
CA MET A 201 -2.02 12.42 -12.06
C MET A 201 -2.63 11.13 -11.50
N THR A 202 -2.13 10.62 -10.37
CA THR A 202 -2.71 9.48 -9.66
C THR A 202 -4.14 9.78 -9.22
N MET A 203 -4.39 10.95 -8.63
CA MET A 203 -5.73 11.36 -8.22
C MET A 203 -6.70 11.53 -9.40
N MET A 204 -6.23 12.06 -10.53
CA MET A 204 -7.01 12.14 -11.77
C MET A 204 -7.41 10.75 -12.28
N ILE A 205 -6.49 9.80 -12.33
CA ILE A 205 -6.76 8.43 -12.75
C ILE A 205 -7.68 7.73 -11.74
N MET A 206 -7.48 7.94 -10.44
CA MET A 206 -8.37 7.40 -9.40
C MET A 206 -9.79 7.96 -9.46
N ALA A 207 -10.00 9.15 -10.01
CA ALA A 207 -11.35 9.66 -10.28
C ALA A 207 -12.12 8.79 -11.28
N LEU A 208 -11.43 8.06 -12.16
CA LEU A 208 -12.01 7.08 -13.11
C LEU A 208 -12.24 5.71 -12.46
N ALA A 209 -11.73 5.47 -11.25
CA ALA A 209 -11.82 4.18 -10.58
C ALA A 209 -13.25 3.62 -10.46
N PRO A 210 -14.31 4.40 -10.19
CA PRO A 210 -15.67 3.85 -10.16
C PRO A 210 -16.06 3.17 -11.48
N ILE A 211 -15.70 3.75 -12.63
CA ILE A 211 -15.98 3.18 -13.95
C ILE A 211 -15.14 1.94 -14.20
N GLY A 212 -13.82 2.02 -13.92
CA GLY A 212 -12.90 0.90 -14.07
C GLY A 212 -13.30 -0.29 -13.21
N VAL A 213 -13.59 -0.05 -11.92
CA VAL A 213 -14.04 -1.08 -10.96
C VAL A 213 -15.34 -1.72 -11.42
N PHE A 214 -16.35 -0.93 -11.83
CA PHE A 214 -17.59 -1.47 -12.35
C PHE A 214 -17.34 -2.44 -13.51
N CYS A 215 -16.55 -2.04 -14.50
CA CYS A 215 -16.26 -2.87 -15.67
C CYS A 215 -15.48 -4.14 -15.33
N LEU A 216 -14.43 -4.03 -14.50
CA LEU A 216 -13.61 -5.17 -14.09
C LEU A 216 -14.40 -6.19 -13.28
N ILE A 217 -15.17 -5.73 -12.31
CA ILE A 217 -16.00 -6.59 -11.45
C ILE A 217 -17.13 -7.23 -12.28
N SER A 218 -17.82 -6.44 -13.12
CA SER A 218 -18.87 -6.97 -14.00
C SER A 218 -18.35 -8.08 -14.90
N ARG A 219 -17.19 -7.88 -15.54
CA ARG A 219 -16.56 -8.89 -16.40
C ARG A 219 -16.21 -10.15 -15.62
N THR A 220 -15.64 -10.01 -14.43
CA THR A 220 -15.27 -11.15 -13.58
C THR A 220 -16.50 -11.96 -13.18
N PHE A 221 -17.54 -11.32 -12.65
CA PHE A 221 -18.76 -12.03 -12.25
C PHE A 221 -19.55 -12.54 -13.45
N ALA A 222 -19.45 -11.92 -14.63
CA ALA A 222 -20.04 -12.45 -15.86
C ALA A 222 -19.40 -13.77 -16.30
N ASN A 223 -18.07 -13.91 -16.11
CA ASN A 223 -17.31 -15.11 -16.51
C ASN A 223 -17.33 -16.21 -15.43
N ILE A 224 -17.24 -15.84 -14.15
CA ILE A 224 -17.00 -16.78 -13.03
C ILE A 224 -18.26 -16.94 -12.14
N GLY A 225 -19.18 -15.99 -12.17
CA GLY A 225 -20.40 -16.01 -11.35
C GLY A 225 -20.12 -15.87 -9.85
N PHE A 226 -20.92 -16.53 -9.02
CA PHE A 226 -20.80 -16.48 -7.56
C PHE A 226 -19.49 -17.08 -7.01
N SER A 227 -18.76 -17.88 -7.78
CA SER A 227 -17.51 -18.50 -7.35
C SER A 227 -16.42 -17.48 -7.01
N ALA A 228 -16.46 -16.26 -7.55
CA ALA A 228 -15.54 -15.19 -7.21
C ALA A 228 -15.76 -14.59 -5.81
N PHE A 229 -16.97 -14.72 -5.24
CA PHE A 229 -17.31 -14.06 -3.98
C PHE A 229 -16.51 -14.61 -2.78
N VAL A 230 -16.42 -15.93 -2.67
CA VAL A 230 -15.74 -16.59 -1.54
C VAL A 230 -14.24 -16.28 -1.51
N PRO A 231 -13.49 -16.37 -2.64
CA PRO A 231 -12.09 -15.97 -2.68
C PRO A 231 -11.85 -14.51 -2.28
N LEU A 232 -12.67 -13.58 -2.76
CA LEU A 232 -12.56 -12.16 -2.39
C LEU A 232 -12.84 -11.92 -0.91
N ALA A 233 -13.85 -12.60 -0.33
CA ALA A 233 -14.12 -12.53 1.09
C ALA A 233 -12.96 -13.09 1.93
N LYS A 234 -12.39 -14.24 1.53
CA LYS A 234 -11.20 -14.82 2.17
C LYS A 234 -10.00 -13.88 2.09
N TYR A 235 -9.77 -13.25 0.94
CA TYR A 235 -8.72 -12.26 0.77
C TYR A 235 -8.90 -11.09 1.76
N MET A 236 -10.09 -10.50 1.81
CA MET A 236 -10.41 -9.39 2.73
C MET A 236 -10.18 -9.79 4.19
N ILE A 237 -10.69 -10.95 4.60
CA ILE A 237 -10.49 -11.49 5.96
C ILE A 237 -9.00 -11.73 6.23
N GLY A 238 -8.26 -12.28 5.27
CA GLY A 238 -6.83 -12.52 5.38
C GLY A 238 -6.04 -11.24 5.64
N VAL A 239 -6.34 -10.19 4.89
CA VAL A 239 -5.71 -8.88 5.10
C VAL A 239 -6.08 -8.32 6.48
N LEU A 240 -7.35 -8.36 6.88
CA LEU A 240 -7.78 -7.85 8.19
C LEU A 240 -7.14 -8.62 9.36
N ILE A 241 -7.01 -9.95 9.26
CA ILE A 241 -6.31 -10.77 10.26
C ILE A 241 -4.83 -10.39 10.33
N ALA A 242 -4.14 -10.27 9.19
CA ALA A 242 -2.74 -9.90 9.16
C ALA A 242 -2.50 -8.48 9.73
N LEU A 243 -3.39 -7.53 9.42
CA LEU A 243 -3.39 -6.17 10.00
C LEU A 243 -3.60 -6.21 11.53
N ALA A 244 -4.52 -7.04 12.01
CA ALA A 244 -4.77 -7.21 13.44
C ALA A 244 -3.56 -7.81 14.16
N ILE A 245 -2.92 -8.84 13.59
CA ILE A 245 -1.69 -9.44 14.12
C ILE A 245 -0.58 -8.39 14.21
N GLN A 246 -0.39 -7.59 13.17
CA GLN A 246 0.62 -6.52 13.17
C GLN A 246 0.33 -5.47 14.24
N CYS A 247 -0.91 -4.96 14.28
CA CYS A 247 -1.31 -3.86 15.16
C CYS A 247 -1.35 -4.25 16.63
N PHE A 248 -2.02 -5.37 16.95
CA PHE A 248 -2.28 -5.80 18.32
C PHE A 248 -1.29 -6.86 18.83
N GLY A 249 -0.56 -7.52 17.93
CA GLY A 249 0.51 -8.47 18.23
C GLY A 249 1.88 -7.81 18.14
N VAL A 250 2.42 -7.72 16.92
CA VAL A 250 3.82 -7.34 16.68
C VAL A 250 4.17 -6.00 17.31
N TYR A 251 3.42 -4.93 17.02
CA TYR A 251 3.71 -3.61 17.57
C TYR A 251 3.64 -3.57 19.11
N GLN A 252 2.67 -4.26 19.71
CA GLN A 252 2.48 -4.25 21.14
C GLN A 252 3.55 -5.06 21.87
N ILE A 253 4.00 -6.16 21.27
CA ILE A 253 5.13 -6.95 21.79
C ILE A 253 6.40 -6.11 21.73
N LEU A 254 6.70 -5.46 20.60
CA LEU A 254 7.86 -4.58 20.47
C LEU A 254 7.81 -3.41 21.46
N LEU A 255 6.67 -2.75 21.60
CA LEU A 255 6.48 -1.69 22.58
C LEU A 255 6.79 -2.19 23.99
N LYS A 256 6.25 -3.34 24.39
CA LYS A 256 6.45 -3.91 25.71
C LYS A 256 7.91 -4.29 25.96
N ILE A 257 8.55 -4.96 25.00
CA ILE A 257 9.95 -5.40 25.13
C ILE A 257 10.90 -4.20 25.25
N PHE A 258 10.76 -3.20 24.38
CA PHE A 258 11.73 -2.09 24.30
C PHE A 258 11.47 -0.96 25.29
N THR A 259 10.23 -0.77 25.79
CA THR A 259 9.91 0.36 26.68
C THR A 259 9.42 -0.04 28.06
N GLY A 260 8.89 -1.27 28.20
CA GLY A 260 8.20 -1.74 29.40
C GLY A 260 6.80 -1.15 29.60
N LEU A 261 6.29 -0.31 28.67
CA LEU A 261 4.97 0.28 28.77
C LEU A 261 3.86 -0.77 28.64
N ASN A 262 2.68 -0.45 29.19
CA ASN A 262 1.49 -1.30 29.07
C ASN A 262 0.86 -1.14 27.67
N PRO A 263 0.81 -2.21 26.84
CA PRO A 263 0.27 -2.15 25.48
C PRO A 263 -1.20 -1.73 25.40
N LEU A 264 -2.04 -2.25 26.31
CA LEU A 264 -3.47 -1.92 26.32
C LEU A 264 -3.71 -0.45 26.63
N LYS A 265 -2.92 0.11 27.58
CA LYS A 265 -3.00 1.53 27.93
C LYS A 265 -2.53 2.40 26.75
N PHE A 266 -1.51 1.96 26.00
CA PHE A 266 -1.03 2.64 24.80
C PHE A 266 -2.12 2.70 23.74
N ILE A 267 -2.72 1.55 23.40
CA ILE A 267 -3.81 1.48 22.41
C ILE A 267 -4.98 2.38 22.83
N LYS A 268 -5.40 2.32 24.10
CA LYS A 268 -6.49 3.15 24.61
C LYS A 268 -6.22 4.66 24.40
N LYS A 269 -5.00 5.11 24.71
CA LYS A 269 -4.59 6.52 24.55
C LYS A 269 -4.46 6.92 23.08
N PHE A 270 -4.04 6.00 22.19
CA PHE A 270 -3.81 6.28 20.78
C PHE A 270 -5.04 6.00 19.90
N PHE A 271 -6.05 5.31 20.42
CA PHE A 271 -7.26 4.92 19.68
C PHE A 271 -7.98 6.10 18.97
N PRO A 272 -8.12 7.30 19.55
CA PRO A 272 -8.73 8.42 18.84
C PRO A 272 -7.99 8.82 17.56
N VAL A 273 -6.65 8.68 17.55
CA VAL A 273 -5.81 8.93 16.35
C VAL A 273 -6.04 7.83 15.32
N MET A 274 -6.10 6.56 15.77
CA MET A 274 -6.41 5.42 14.88
C MET A 274 -7.78 5.58 14.22
N ALA A 275 -8.80 5.99 14.98
CA ALA A 275 -10.15 6.24 14.46
C ALA A 275 -10.17 7.40 13.46
N PHE A 276 -9.41 8.45 13.70
CA PHE A 276 -9.27 9.58 12.77
C PHE A 276 -8.57 9.15 11.48
N ALA A 277 -7.48 8.38 11.57
CA ALA A 277 -6.77 7.83 10.43
C ALA A 277 -7.67 6.89 9.59
N PHE A 278 -8.42 6.03 10.25
CA PHE A 278 -9.41 5.16 9.59
C PHE A 278 -10.43 5.98 8.80
N SER A 279 -10.95 7.06 9.38
CA SER A 279 -11.96 7.91 8.72
C SER A 279 -11.43 8.65 7.50
N THR A 280 -10.18 9.14 7.58
CA THR A 280 -9.57 9.98 6.54
C THR A 280 -8.83 9.17 5.48
N ALA A 281 -8.40 7.96 5.82
CA ALA A 281 -7.55 7.09 4.99
C ALA A 281 -6.29 7.83 4.46
N THR A 282 -5.71 8.72 5.28
CA THR A 282 -4.47 9.42 4.94
C THR A 282 -3.61 9.63 6.19
N SER A 283 -2.37 9.12 6.15
CA SER A 283 -1.40 9.29 7.22
C SER A 283 -1.02 10.76 7.41
N ASN A 284 -0.93 11.52 6.32
CA ASN A 284 -0.54 12.92 6.36
C ASN A 284 -1.51 13.79 7.19
N ALA A 285 -2.82 13.55 7.07
CA ALA A 285 -3.82 14.30 7.84
C ALA A 285 -3.75 13.99 9.35
N THR A 286 -3.19 12.85 9.74
CA THR A 286 -3.07 12.44 11.15
C THR A 286 -1.84 12.97 11.85
N ILE A 287 -0.84 13.50 11.11
CA ILE A 287 0.45 13.94 11.67
C ILE A 287 0.28 14.86 12.89
N PRO A 288 -0.49 15.97 12.80
CA PRO A 288 -0.63 16.89 13.94
C PRO A 288 -1.24 16.22 15.18
N LEU A 289 -2.29 15.40 14.97
CA LEU A 289 -2.99 14.71 16.05
C LEU A 289 -2.12 13.63 16.68
N SER A 290 -1.31 12.91 15.88
CA SER A 290 -0.35 11.92 16.37
C SER A 290 0.71 12.57 17.25
N ILE A 291 1.32 13.67 16.82
CA ILE A 291 2.33 14.42 17.58
C ILE A 291 1.76 14.93 18.90
N ASP A 292 0.56 15.52 18.87
CA ASP A 292 -0.10 16.06 20.08
C ASP A 292 -0.42 14.94 21.08
N THR A 293 -0.99 13.82 20.62
CA THR A 293 -1.33 12.66 21.45
C THR A 293 -0.08 12.03 22.05
N LEU A 294 0.97 11.82 21.26
CA LEU A 294 2.23 11.26 21.76
C LEU A 294 2.88 12.17 22.79
N SER A 295 2.86 13.47 22.58
CA SER A 295 3.46 14.42 23.52
C SER A 295 2.65 14.53 24.82
N LYS A 296 1.34 14.72 24.73
CA LYS A 296 0.50 15.04 25.90
C LYS A 296 0.00 13.82 26.66
N LYS A 297 -0.23 12.68 25.96
CA LYS A 297 -0.83 11.50 26.59
C LYS A 297 0.15 10.34 26.77
N VAL A 298 1.16 10.22 25.90
CA VAL A 298 2.16 9.14 25.98
C VAL A 298 3.44 9.61 26.67
N GLY A 299 3.72 10.93 26.65
CA GLY A 299 4.91 11.51 27.29
C GLY A 299 6.15 11.51 26.40
N VAL A 300 5.99 11.38 25.08
CA VAL A 300 7.08 11.48 24.11
C VAL A 300 7.49 12.94 23.91
N SER A 301 8.79 13.24 23.93
CA SER A 301 9.29 14.56 23.62
C SER A 301 8.81 15.05 22.24
N LYS A 302 8.23 16.26 22.19
CA LYS A 302 7.75 16.87 20.95
C LYS A 302 8.84 16.97 19.87
N LYS A 303 10.11 17.17 20.28
CA LYS A 303 11.24 17.21 19.36
C LYS A 303 11.41 15.91 18.58
N ILE A 304 11.23 14.76 19.23
CA ILE A 304 11.33 13.45 18.58
C ILE A 304 10.09 13.18 17.74
N SER A 305 8.89 13.35 18.30
CA SER A 305 7.65 13.07 17.58
C SER A 305 7.46 13.94 16.35
N SER A 306 7.85 15.23 16.38
CA SER A 306 7.80 16.13 15.23
C SER A 306 8.76 15.76 14.11
N PHE A 307 9.75 14.92 14.38
CA PHE A 307 10.65 14.38 13.35
C PHE A 307 10.20 13.00 12.88
N THR A 308 9.94 12.07 13.81
CA THR A 308 9.70 10.66 13.48
C THR A 308 8.32 10.41 12.84
N ILE A 309 7.28 11.14 13.26
CA ILE A 309 5.92 10.95 12.74
C ILE A 309 5.80 11.36 11.26
N PRO A 310 6.27 12.55 10.82
CA PRO A 310 6.27 12.88 9.39
C PRO A 310 7.15 11.94 8.55
N LEU A 311 8.27 11.49 9.11
CA LEU A 311 9.15 10.50 8.47
C LEU A 311 8.41 9.16 8.28
N GLY A 312 7.70 8.68 9.32
CA GLY A 312 6.91 7.46 9.27
C GLY A 312 5.79 7.53 8.22
N ALA A 313 5.08 8.66 8.15
CA ALA A 313 4.02 8.86 7.17
C ALA A 313 4.48 8.72 5.70
N THR A 314 5.79 8.74 5.44
CA THR A 314 6.39 8.57 4.10
C THR A 314 7.20 7.29 3.92
N ILE A 315 7.64 6.64 5.00
CA ILE A 315 8.54 5.48 4.95
C ILE A 315 7.88 4.21 5.50
N ASN A 316 7.04 4.34 6.51
CA ASN A 316 6.46 3.21 7.23
C ASN A 316 5.05 2.87 6.72
N MET A 317 4.99 2.00 5.74
CA MET A 317 3.73 1.56 5.12
C MET A 317 3.44 0.07 5.37
N ASP A 318 3.60 -0.37 6.63
CA ASP A 318 3.43 -1.78 7.04
C ASP A 318 2.06 -2.35 6.62
N GLY A 319 0.98 -1.58 6.84
CA GLY A 319 -0.36 -2.03 6.45
C GLY A 319 -0.53 -2.16 4.93
N THR A 320 0.10 -1.29 4.15
CA THR A 320 0.12 -1.38 2.70
C THR A 320 0.92 -2.61 2.25
N SER A 321 2.06 -2.85 2.86
CA SER A 321 2.90 -4.01 2.58
C SER A 321 2.23 -5.33 2.98
N ILE A 322 1.41 -5.33 4.04
CA ILE A 322 0.54 -6.48 4.40
C ILE A 322 -0.45 -6.79 3.28
N MET A 323 -1.14 -5.79 2.78
CA MET A 323 -2.07 -5.98 1.67
C MET A 323 -1.34 -6.57 0.46
N GLN A 324 -0.16 -6.06 0.13
CA GLN A 324 0.65 -6.56 -0.99
C GLN A 324 1.05 -8.02 -0.79
N GLY A 325 1.48 -8.42 0.40
CA GLY A 325 1.84 -9.80 0.72
C GLY A 325 0.66 -10.77 0.57
N VAL A 326 -0.51 -10.44 1.11
CA VAL A 326 -1.71 -11.29 0.96
C VAL A 326 -2.19 -11.30 -0.50
N ALA A 327 -2.09 -10.16 -1.22
CA ALA A 327 -2.46 -10.06 -2.62
C ALA A 327 -1.59 -10.91 -3.54
N VAL A 328 -0.29 -11.01 -3.26
CA VAL A 328 0.64 -11.89 -3.98
C VAL A 328 0.21 -13.34 -3.86
N VAL A 329 -0.09 -13.81 -2.64
CA VAL A 329 -0.57 -15.18 -2.43
C VAL A 329 -1.93 -15.41 -3.12
N PHE A 330 -2.85 -14.46 -3.00
CA PHE A 330 -4.14 -14.50 -3.67
C PHE A 330 -4.00 -14.64 -5.19
N ALA A 331 -3.21 -13.77 -5.80
CA ALA A 331 -3.00 -13.77 -7.25
C ALA A 331 -2.30 -15.06 -7.71
N ALA A 332 -1.24 -15.48 -7.03
CA ALA A 332 -0.53 -16.70 -7.36
C ALA A 332 -1.46 -17.92 -7.37
N GLN A 333 -2.31 -18.05 -6.36
CA GLN A 333 -3.28 -19.14 -6.26
C GLN A 333 -4.39 -19.05 -7.32
N ALA A 334 -4.90 -17.82 -7.58
CA ALA A 334 -5.96 -17.60 -8.57
C ALA A 334 -5.51 -17.88 -10.01
N PHE A 335 -4.23 -17.68 -10.32
CA PHE A 335 -3.65 -17.97 -11.62
C PHE A 335 -2.90 -19.32 -11.68
N GLY A 336 -2.92 -20.11 -10.60
CA GLY A 336 -2.24 -21.40 -10.56
C GLY A 336 -0.70 -21.31 -10.62
N ILE A 337 -0.13 -20.17 -10.21
CA ILE A 337 1.32 -19.92 -10.22
C ILE A 337 1.90 -20.37 -8.88
N HIS A 338 2.93 -21.19 -8.91
CA HIS A 338 3.64 -21.63 -7.72
C HIS A 338 4.79 -20.68 -7.40
N LEU A 339 4.73 -20.04 -6.22
CA LEU A 339 5.81 -19.17 -5.75
C LEU A 339 6.93 -20.01 -5.12
N SER A 340 8.15 -19.76 -5.53
CA SER A 340 9.37 -20.33 -4.93
C SER A 340 9.75 -19.58 -3.65
N MET A 341 10.68 -20.11 -2.87
CA MET A 341 11.23 -19.39 -1.71
C MET A 341 11.93 -18.09 -2.13
N THR A 342 12.56 -18.08 -3.31
CA THR A 342 13.17 -16.87 -3.88
C THR A 342 12.11 -15.79 -4.15
N ASP A 343 10.94 -16.18 -4.67
CA ASP A 343 9.84 -15.23 -4.92
C ASP A 343 9.34 -14.63 -3.60
N TYR A 344 9.18 -15.42 -2.53
CA TYR A 344 8.80 -14.91 -1.22
C TYR A 344 9.83 -13.89 -0.69
N ILE A 345 11.12 -14.17 -0.80
CA ILE A 345 12.18 -13.24 -0.40
C ILE A 345 12.14 -11.97 -1.26
N THR A 346 11.92 -12.12 -2.56
CA THR A 346 11.78 -10.98 -3.50
C THR A 346 10.58 -10.11 -3.12
N VAL A 347 9.44 -10.70 -2.79
CA VAL A 347 8.25 -9.97 -2.32
C VAL A 347 8.54 -9.21 -1.03
N ILE A 348 9.19 -9.85 -0.04
CA ILE A 348 9.56 -9.20 1.22
C ILE A 348 10.48 -8.00 0.94
N GLY A 349 11.51 -8.19 0.13
CA GLY A 349 12.45 -7.14 -0.24
C GLY A 349 11.78 -5.99 -1.00
N THR A 350 11.04 -6.32 -2.06
CA THR A 350 10.37 -5.33 -2.92
C THR A 350 9.32 -4.54 -2.16
N ALA A 351 8.45 -5.20 -1.39
CA ALA A 351 7.41 -4.51 -0.61
C ALA A 351 8.01 -3.64 0.50
N THR A 352 9.07 -4.11 1.17
CA THR A 352 9.79 -3.32 2.19
C THR A 352 10.44 -2.08 1.58
N LEU A 353 11.10 -2.21 0.44
CA LEU A 353 11.71 -1.07 -0.24
C LEU A 353 10.66 -0.13 -0.84
N ALA A 354 9.55 -0.67 -1.35
CA ALA A 354 8.44 0.12 -1.87
C ALA A 354 7.74 0.95 -0.78
N SER A 355 7.80 0.52 0.48
CA SER A 355 7.25 1.30 1.60
C SER A 355 7.97 2.63 1.75
N ILE A 356 9.26 2.70 1.38
CA ILE A 356 10.03 3.94 1.39
C ILE A 356 9.52 4.84 0.25
N GLY A 357 8.95 5.97 0.59
CA GLY A 357 8.44 6.93 -0.40
C GLY A 357 7.05 6.63 -0.97
N THR A 358 6.35 5.60 -0.46
CA THR A 358 4.92 5.48 -0.73
C THR A 358 4.19 6.62 -0.03
N ALA A 359 3.55 7.51 -0.81
CA ALA A 359 2.88 8.66 -0.23
C ALA A 359 1.69 8.25 0.66
N GLY A 360 1.53 8.95 1.79
CA GLY A 360 0.45 8.72 2.75
C GLY A 360 -0.91 9.26 2.28
N VAL A 361 -1.30 8.96 1.04
CA VAL A 361 -2.58 9.35 0.43
C VAL A 361 -3.39 8.12 0.02
N PRO A 362 -4.72 8.25 -0.09
CA PRO A 362 -5.60 7.12 -0.37
C PRO A 362 -5.26 6.39 -1.67
N SER A 363 -5.35 5.05 -1.63
CA SER A 363 -5.26 4.13 -2.79
C SER A 363 -3.89 4.05 -3.51
N VAL A 364 -2.84 4.71 -3.03
CA VAL A 364 -1.49 4.60 -3.61
C VAL A 364 -0.94 3.16 -3.49
N GLY A 365 -1.38 2.42 -2.48
CA GLY A 365 -1.00 1.01 -2.29
C GLY A 365 -1.30 0.10 -3.49
N LEU A 366 -2.33 0.41 -4.29
CA LEU A 366 -2.65 -0.35 -5.50
C LEU A 366 -1.63 -0.11 -6.62
N VAL A 367 -1.07 1.10 -6.71
CA VAL A 367 -0.01 1.41 -7.68
C VAL A 367 1.26 0.63 -7.33
N THR A 368 1.66 0.67 -6.07
CA THR A 368 2.84 -0.06 -5.59
C THR A 368 2.64 -1.58 -5.58
N LEU A 369 1.39 -2.08 -5.48
CA LEU A 369 1.06 -3.50 -5.65
C LEU A 369 1.42 -4.00 -7.05
N THR A 370 1.18 -3.20 -8.10
CA THR A 370 1.59 -3.55 -9.47
C THR A 370 3.10 -3.81 -9.55
N MET A 371 3.88 -3.01 -8.83
CA MET A 371 5.33 -3.18 -8.74
C MET A 371 5.71 -4.52 -8.10
N VAL A 372 5.08 -4.87 -6.98
CA VAL A 372 5.34 -6.14 -6.29
C VAL A 372 4.94 -7.34 -7.16
N PHE A 373 3.81 -7.26 -7.87
CA PHE A 373 3.39 -8.31 -8.80
C PHE A 373 4.40 -8.50 -9.94
N ASN A 374 4.84 -7.40 -10.54
CA ASN A 374 5.83 -7.46 -11.62
C ASN A 374 7.18 -8.07 -11.14
N SER A 375 7.58 -7.83 -9.89
CA SER A 375 8.84 -8.36 -9.36
C SER A 375 8.89 -9.90 -9.26
N VAL A 376 7.72 -10.54 -9.27
CA VAL A 376 7.57 -12.01 -9.21
C VAL A 376 6.75 -12.56 -10.36
N GLY A 377 6.58 -11.78 -11.44
CA GLY A 377 5.91 -12.23 -12.67
C GLY A 377 4.42 -12.54 -12.54
N LEU A 378 3.74 -11.97 -11.56
CA LEU A 378 2.31 -12.18 -11.38
C LEU A 378 1.48 -11.28 -12.30
N PRO A 379 0.37 -11.79 -12.88
CA PRO A 379 -0.55 -11.01 -13.68
C PRO A 379 -1.20 -9.89 -12.86
N VAL A 380 -1.16 -8.67 -13.37
CA VAL A 380 -1.74 -7.48 -12.69
C VAL A 380 -3.27 -7.41 -12.80
N GLU A 381 -3.88 -8.28 -13.59
CA GLU A 381 -5.32 -8.39 -13.77
C GLU A 381 -6.03 -8.73 -12.45
N ALA A 382 -5.37 -9.45 -11.53
CA ALA A 382 -5.88 -9.70 -10.18
C ALA A 382 -6.11 -8.41 -9.37
N ILE A 383 -5.39 -7.33 -9.67
CA ILE A 383 -5.56 -6.02 -9.00
C ILE A 383 -6.97 -5.48 -9.24
N GLY A 384 -7.54 -5.74 -10.41
CA GLY A 384 -8.92 -5.34 -10.74
C GLY A 384 -9.96 -5.89 -9.77
N LEU A 385 -9.78 -7.11 -9.27
CA LEU A 385 -10.64 -7.72 -8.26
C LEU A 385 -10.43 -7.10 -6.88
N ILE A 386 -9.18 -6.93 -6.49
CA ILE A 386 -8.78 -6.39 -5.19
C ILE A 386 -9.25 -4.94 -5.06
N MET A 387 -9.17 -4.17 -6.13
CA MET A 387 -9.52 -2.75 -6.16
C MET A 387 -10.94 -2.46 -5.68
N GLY A 388 -11.88 -3.35 -5.97
CA GLY A 388 -13.27 -3.18 -5.56
C GLY A 388 -13.46 -3.14 -4.06
N ILE A 389 -12.70 -3.93 -3.31
CA ILE A 389 -12.79 -4.05 -1.85
C ILE A 389 -11.69 -3.25 -1.12
N ASP A 390 -10.75 -2.69 -1.87
CA ASP A 390 -9.56 -2.03 -1.33
C ASP A 390 -9.88 -0.88 -0.37
N ARG A 391 -10.98 -0.16 -0.57
CA ARG A 391 -11.26 1.05 0.20
C ARG A 391 -11.40 0.82 1.70
N ILE A 392 -12.08 -0.24 2.11
CA ILE A 392 -12.23 -0.60 3.54
C ILE A 392 -10.87 -1.02 4.09
N LEU A 393 -10.12 -1.77 3.28
CA LEU A 393 -8.77 -2.20 3.64
C LEU A 393 -7.82 -1.01 3.75
N ASP A 394 -7.90 -0.02 2.85
CA ASP A 394 -7.10 1.20 2.86
C ASP A 394 -7.31 2.02 4.15
N MET A 395 -8.55 2.19 4.58
CA MET A 395 -8.89 2.83 5.87
C MET A 395 -8.23 2.10 7.05
N THR A 396 -8.33 0.76 7.06
CA THR A 396 -7.75 -0.07 8.13
C THR A 396 -6.22 -0.04 8.08
N ARG A 397 -5.62 -0.15 6.89
CA ARG A 397 -4.16 -0.07 6.68
C ARG A 397 -3.60 1.24 7.19
N THR A 398 -4.28 2.36 6.91
CA THR A 398 -3.86 3.68 7.38
C THR A 398 -3.81 3.75 8.90
N ALA A 399 -4.82 3.23 9.59
CA ALA A 399 -4.82 3.16 11.05
C ALA A 399 -3.65 2.31 11.60
N VAL A 400 -3.30 1.22 10.92
CA VAL A 400 -2.16 0.36 11.30
C VAL A 400 -0.83 1.07 11.05
N ASN A 401 -0.65 1.73 9.88
CA ASN A 401 0.56 2.48 9.56
C ASN A 401 0.89 3.51 10.64
N ILE A 402 -0.07 4.39 10.97
CA ILE A 402 0.16 5.43 11.98
C ILE A 402 0.36 4.87 13.39
N THR A 403 -0.16 3.67 13.67
CA THR A 403 0.09 3.00 14.95
C THR A 403 1.54 2.51 15.01
N GLY A 404 2.07 1.98 13.90
CA GLY A 404 3.49 1.64 13.76
C GLY A 404 4.40 2.85 13.95
N ASP A 405 4.04 4.00 13.34
CA ASP A 405 4.76 5.26 13.52
C ASP A 405 4.82 5.67 15.00
N ALA A 406 3.69 5.58 15.70
CA ALA A 406 3.58 5.95 17.10
C ALA A 406 4.38 5.01 18.03
N VAL A 407 4.33 3.71 17.76
CA VAL A 407 5.11 2.70 18.51
C VAL A 407 6.60 2.92 18.30
N CYS A 408 7.05 3.06 17.04
CA CYS A 408 8.45 3.37 16.74
C CYS A 408 8.91 4.65 17.44
N THR A 409 8.14 5.73 17.30
CA THR A 409 8.43 7.02 17.94
C THR A 409 8.59 6.87 19.46
N THR A 410 7.72 6.09 20.10
CA THR A 410 7.76 5.85 21.55
C THR A 410 9.00 5.04 21.96
N ILE A 411 9.36 4.01 21.19
CA ILE A 411 10.56 3.19 21.42
C ILE A 411 11.82 4.04 21.25
N VAL A 412 11.91 4.80 20.16
CA VAL A 412 13.07 5.66 19.88
C VAL A 412 13.20 6.77 20.93
N ALA A 413 12.08 7.35 21.39
CA ALA A 413 12.09 8.32 22.47
C ALA A 413 12.59 7.69 23.78
N HIS A 414 12.14 6.48 24.10
CA HIS A 414 12.63 5.77 25.30
C HIS A 414 14.13 5.50 25.23
N GLN A 415 14.63 5.01 24.12
CA GLN A 415 16.07 4.74 23.91
C GLN A 415 16.94 6.00 23.98
N ASN A 416 16.37 7.18 23.71
CA ASN A 416 17.05 8.47 23.77
C ASN A 416 16.75 9.23 25.08
N LYS A 417 16.18 8.58 26.11
CA LYS A 417 15.82 9.17 27.42
C LYS A 417 14.88 10.40 27.30
N ALA A 418 14.03 10.40 26.29
CA ALA A 418 13.10 11.48 25.93
C ALA A 418 11.64 11.06 26.05
N LEU A 419 11.37 10.04 26.88
CA LEU A 419 10.03 9.53 27.21
C LEU A 419 9.77 9.74 28.70
N ASP A 420 8.76 10.53 29.03
CA ASP A 420 8.29 10.72 30.40
C ASP A 420 7.17 9.71 30.72
N LYS A 421 7.53 8.66 31.47
CA LYS A 421 6.58 7.63 31.88
C LYS A 421 5.52 8.11 32.86
N SER A 422 5.75 9.21 33.57
CA SER A 422 4.76 9.75 34.51
C SER A 422 3.51 10.25 33.78
N ILE A 423 3.70 10.91 32.63
CA ILE A 423 2.61 11.33 31.75
C ILE A 423 1.84 10.11 31.20
N PHE A 424 2.56 9.02 30.85
CA PHE A 424 1.91 7.81 30.34
C PHE A 424 1.02 7.16 31.39
N TYR A 425 1.45 7.14 32.66
CA TYR A 425 0.70 6.49 33.75
C TYR A 425 -0.27 7.43 34.47
N ALA A 426 -0.24 8.74 34.21
CA ALA A 426 -1.22 9.66 34.74
C ALA A 426 -2.64 9.24 34.36
N GLU A 427 -3.59 9.37 35.31
CA GLU A 427 -5.00 9.14 35.03
C GLU A 427 -5.53 10.28 34.14
N GLU A 428 -6.32 9.93 33.14
CA GLU A 428 -7.05 10.91 32.34
C GLU A 428 -8.26 11.36 33.20
N ASN A 429 -8.20 12.59 33.71
CA ASN A 429 -9.36 13.26 34.33
C ASN A 429 -10.42 13.60 33.27
#